data_64c9d7e92cb1adabbd2eb7e748aa862f
#
_entry.id   64c9d7e92cb1adabbd2eb7e748aa862f
#
_cell.length_a   1.000
_cell.length_b   1.000
_cell.length_c   1.000
_cell.angle_alpha   90.00
_cell.angle_beta   90.00
_cell.angle_gamma   90.00
#
_symmetry.space_group_name_H-M   'P 1'
#
loop_
_entity.id
_entity.type
_entity.pdbx_description
1 polymer ?
#
loop_
_entity_poly.entity_id
_entity_poly.type
_entity_poly.pdbx_seq_one_letter_code
_entity_poly.pdbx_strand_id
1 'polypeptide(L)'
;MSLTYALETLDAAQFGIQLTSETENLMTSVERVITFTQVTPEPGYDTKDERRPVKGSLCLRNLSLRYVEGSHRVLRDITLEIKDKEKVGVTGRTGSGKSSLVAALFRMPEPDGEVRL
;
A
#
# COMPACT_ATOMS: atom_id res chain seq x y z
N MET A 1 -52.23 6.94 37.69
CA MET A 1 -52.11 5.94 36.58
C MET A 1 -51.50 6.54 35.32
N SER A 2 -51.97 7.69 34.79
CA SER A 2 -51.43 8.27 33.55
C SER A 2 -49.96 8.76 33.65
N LEU A 3 -49.53 9.22 34.80
CA LEU A 3 -48.16 9.73 35.02
C LEU A 3 -47.14 8.58 35.02
N THR A 4 -47.47 7.43 35.57
CA THR A 4 -46.60 6.25 35.59
C THR A 4 -46.39 5.70 34.21
N TYR A 5 -47.42 5.59 33.38
CA TYR A 5 -47.30 5.19 32.00
C TYR A 5 -46.45 6.18 31.15
N ALA A 6 -46.57 7.49 31.42
CA ALA A 6 -45.74 8.49 30.73
C ALA A 6 -44.27 8.34 31.10
N LEU A 7 -43.93 8.04 32.35
CA LEU A 7 -42.53 7.80 32.74
C LEU A 7 -41.98 6.51 32.14
N GLU A 8 -42.74 5.43 32.16
CA GLU A 8 -42.35 4.14 31.56
C GLU A 8 -42.10 4.25 30.02
N THR A 9 -42.92 5.03 29.31
CA THR A 9 -42.74 5.27 27.89
C THR A 9 -41.49 6.13 27.61
N LEU A 10 -41.17 7.07 28.47
CA LEU A 10 -39.99 7.92 28.38
C LEU A 10 -38.72 7.08 28.58
N ASP A 11 -38.70 6.21 29.59
CA ASP A 11 -37.58 5.31 29.90
C ASP A 11 -37.35 4.33 28.74
N ALA A 12 -38.43 3.76 28.17
CA ALA A 12 -38.35 2.88 27.03
C ALA A 12 -37.80 3.59 25.79
N ALA A 13 -38.22 4.83 25.52
CA ALA A 13 -37.71 5.64 24.44
C ALA A 13 -36.20 5.98 24.59
N GLN A 14 -35.81 6.36 25.82
CA GLN A 14 -34.40 6.63 26.12
C GLN A 14 -33.52 5.41 25.96
N PHE A 15 -33.97 4.24 26.41
CA PHE A 15 -33.28 2.97 26.19
C PHE A 15 -33.15 2.63 24.72
N GLY A 16 -34.19 2.83 23.90
CA GLY A 16 -34.13 2.65 22.45
C GLY A 16 -33.10 3.53 21.76
N ILE A 17 -33.02 4.80 22.13
CA ILE A 17 -32.02 5.75 21.61
C ILE A 17 -30.59 5.31 21.98
N GLN A 18 -30.40 4.87 23.21
CA GLN A 18 -29.11 4.41 23.70
C GLN A 18 -28.62 3.17 22.95
N LEU A 19 -29.50 2.18 22.71
CA LEU A 19 -29.19 0.99 21.92
C LEU A 19 -28.85 1.34 20.47
N THR A 20 -29.54 2.30 19.87
CA THR A 20 -29.25 2.75 18.51
C THR A 20 -27.83 3.34 18.43
N SER A 21 -27.47 4.22 19.36
CA SER A 21 -26.14 4.82 19.41
C SER A 21 -25.04 3.78 19.63
N GLU A 22 -25.26 2.80 20.48
CA GLU A 22 -24.30 1.71 20.71
C GLU A 22 -24.13 0.84 19.45
N THR A 23 -25.22 0.56 18.74
CA THR A 23 -25.19 -0.18 17.48
C THR A 23 -24.40 0.57 16.40
N GLU A 24 -24.59 1.89 16.28
CA GLU A 24 -23.82 2.71 15.34
C GLU A 24 -22.30 2.67 15.63
N ASN A 25 -21.91 2.73 16.89
CA ASN A 25 -20.51 2.61 17.30
C ASN A 25 -19.91 1.24 16.94
N LEU A 26 -20.67 0.16 17.12
CA LEU A 26 -20.24 -1.18 16.73
C LEU A 26 -20.14 -1.33 15.21
N MET A 27 -21.09 -0.74 14.46
CA MET A 27 -21.06 -0.76 13.00
C MET A 27 -19.82 -0.07 12.43
N THR A 28 -19.35 1.01 13.03
CA THR A 28 -18.10 1.67 12.62
C THR A 28 -16.89 0.73 12.73
N SER A 29 -16.86 -0.11 13.75
CA SER A 29 -15.80 -1.11 13.91
C SER A 29 -15.87 -2.20 12.82
N VAL A 30 -17.08 -2.65 12.48
CA VAL A 30 -17.30 -3.61 11.39
C VAL A 30 -16.90 -3.03 10.05
N GLU A 31 -17.25 -1.78 9.77
CA GLU A 31 -16.88 -1.07 8.55
C GLU A 31 -15.35 -1.00 8.35
N ARG A 32 -14.61 -0.73 9.43
CA ARG A 32 -13.14 -0.76 9.40
C ARG A 32 -12.60 -2.13 9.04
N VAL A 33 -13.14 -3.19 9.65
CA VAL A 33 -12.73 -4.57 9.34
C VAL A 33 -13.00 -4.89 7.87
N ILE A 34 -14.17 -4.53 7.35
CA ILE A 34 -14.52 -4.73 5.94
C ILE A 34 -13.54 -3.98 5.03
N THR A 35 -13.21 -2.74 5.37
CA THR A 35 -12.23 -1.94 4.60
C THR A 35 -10.87 -2.62 4.54
N PHE A 36 -10.40 -3.21 5.64
CA PHE A 36 -9.14 -3.97 5.65
C PHE A 36 -9.20 -5.25 4.81
N THR A 37 -10.35 -5.90 4.70
CA THR A 37 -10.50 -7.10 3.84
C THR A 37 -10.51 -6.77 2.35
N GLN A 38 -10.80 -5.51 2.00
CA GLN A 38 -10.87 -5.04 0.61
C GLN A 38 -9.57 -4.38 0.13
N VAL A 39 -8.51 -4.39 0.95
CA VAL A 39 -7.20 -3.86 0.54
C VAL A 39 -6.68 -4.70 -0.63
N THR A 40 -6.36 -4.03 -1.72
CA THR A 40 -5.76 -4.66 -2.90
C THR A 40 -4.36 -5.17 -2.54
N PRO A 41 -4.06 -6.46 -2.70
CA PRO A 41 -2.72 -6.99 -2.44
C PRO A 41 -1.70 -6.38 -3.40
N GLU A 42 -0.44 -6.32 -2.97
CA GLU A 42 0.64 -5.86 -3.84
C GLU A 42 0.78 -6.76 -5.07
N PRO A 43 1.12 -6.18 -6.25
CA PRO A 43 1.35 -6.96 -7.47
C PRO A 43 2.42 -8.02 -7.25
N GLY A 44 2.09 -9.28 -7.54
CA GLY A 44 3.03 -10.40 -7.40
C GLY A 44 3.07 -11.08 -6.03
N TYR A 45 2.21 -10.67 -5.08
CA TYR A 45 2.14 -11.32 -3.75
C TYR A 45 1.85 -12.83 -3.85
N ASP A 46 0.98 -13.24 -4.76
CA ASP A 46 0.60 -14.65 -4.97
C ASP A 46 1.50 -15.40 -5.96
N THR A 47 2.39 -14.72 -6.66
CA THR A 47 3.32 -15.38 -7.56
C THR A 47 4.54 -15.87 -6.79
N LYS A 48 4.57 -17.15 -6.42
CA LYS A 48 5.80 -17.85 -6.05
C LYS A 48 6.70 -17.92 -7.28
N ASP A 49 7.45 -16.86 -7.53
CA ASP A 49 8.53 -16.94 -8.51
C ASP A 49 9.67 -17.74 -7.87
N GLU A 50 9.71 -19.05 -8.16
CA GLU A 50 10.74 -19.97 -7.70
C GLU A 50 12.10 -19.72 -8.38
N ARG A 51 12.17 -18.75 -9.28
CA ARG A 51 13.39 -18.36 -9.96
C ARG A 51 14.30 -17.61 -9.00
N ARG A 52 15.08 -18.37 -8.24
CA ARG A 52 16.22 -17.79 -7.52
C ARG A 52 17.25 -17.32 -8.54
N PRO A 53 17.82 -16.11 -8.39
CA PRO A 53 18.87 -15.65 -9.28
C PRO A 53 20.05 -16.62 -9.23
N VAL A 54 20.30 -17.31 -10.32
CA VAL A 54 21.41 -18.30 -10.43
C VAL A 54 22.75 -17.58 -10.65
N LYS A 55 22.68 -16.35 -11.19
CA LYS A 55 23.84 -15.48 -11.44
C LYS A 55 23.48 -14.08 -10.95
N GLY A 56 24.44 -13.39 -10.34
CA GLY A 56 24.25 -12.05 -9.78
C GLY A 56 24.25 -10.94 -10.85
N SER A 57 23.60 -11.15 -12.00
CA SER A 57 23.44 -10.14 -13.05
C SER A 57 22.13 -9.37 -12.84
N LEU A 58 22.14 -8.06 -13.06
CA LEU A 58 20.97 -7.20 -12.95
C LEU A 58 20.68 -6.56 -14.30
N CYS A 59 19.46 -6.74 -14.81
CA CYS A 59 18.99 -6.10 -16.01
C CYS A 59 17.78 -5.22 -15.71
N LEU A 60 17.89 -3.93 -15.98
CA LEU A 60 16.82 -2.95 -15.89
C LEU A 60 16.41 -2.55 -17.30
N ARG A 61 15.11 -2.58 -17.61
CA ARG A 61 14.58 -2.13 -18.89
C ARG A 61 13.44 -1.14 -18.68
N ASN A 62 13.62 0.06 -19.22
CA ASN A 62 12.63 1.14 -19.18
C ASN A 62 12.10 1.43 -17.76
N LEU A 63 12.98 1.31 -16.77
CA LEU A 63 12.64 1.50 -15.37
C LEU A 63 12.24 2.96 -15.11
N SER A 64 11.03 3.17 -14.69
CA SER A 64 10.51 4.47 -14.26
C SER A 64 9.89 4.35 -12.88
N LEU A 65 10.02 5.38 -12.04
CA LEU A 65 9.49 5.36 -10.69
C LEU A 65 8.73 6.64 -10.38
N ARG A 66 7.56 6.47 -9.73
CA ARG A 66 6.79 7.53 -9.08
C ARG A 66 6.40 7.07 -7.67
N TYR A 67 6.35 7.96 -6.71
CA TYR A 67 5.97 7.63 -5.33
C TYR A 67 4.47 7.64 -5.10
N VAL A 68 3.73 8.43 -5.87
CA VAL A 68 2.26 8.54 -5.79
C VAL A 68 1.71 8.53 -7.20
N GLU A 69 0.60 7.85 -7.42
CA GLU A 69 -0.11 7.86 -8.69
C GLU A 69 -0.46 9.30 -9.10
N GLY A 70 -0.19 9.64 -10.36
CA GLY A 70 -0.37 11.01 -10.87
C GLY A 70 0.74 12.00 -10.51
N SER A 71 1.72 11.65 -9.67
CA SER A 71 2.84 12.51 -9.33
C SER A 71 3.94 12.49 -10.41
N HIS A 72 4.89 13.42 -10.28
CA HIS A 72 6.07 13.50 -11.16
C HIS A 72 6.92 12.23 -11.07
N ARG A 73 7.38 11.71 -12.23
CA ARG A 73 8.32 10.60 -12.27
C ARG A 73 9.68 11.05 -11.78
N VAL A 74 10.18 10.38 -10.74
CA VAL A 74 11.51 10.62 -10.15
C VAL A 74 12.60 9.92 -10.96
N LEU A 75 12.32 8.72 -11.46
CA LEU A 75 13.15 8.01 -12.41
C LEU A 75 12.42 7.92 -13.75
N ARG A 76 13.16 8.01 -14.88
CA ARG A 76 12.59 8.00 -16.21
C ARG A 76 13.42 7.11 -17.11
N ASP A 77 12.78 6.06 -17.60
CA ASP A 77 13.27 5.18 -18.67
C ASP A 77 14.73 4.72 -18.50
N ILE A 78 15.08 4.29 -17.28
CA ILE A 78 16.42 3.79 -17.00
C ILE A 78 16.56 2.39 -17.58
N THR A 79 17.53 2.22 -18.47
CA THR A 79 17.92 0.92 -19.01
C THR A 79 19.39 0.69 -18.69
N LEU A 80 19.68 -0.39 -17.98
CA LEU A 80 21.02 -0.71 -17.49
C LEU A 80 21.17 -2.23 -17.38
N GLU A 81 22.31 -2.74 -17.79
CA GLU A 81 22.70 -4.13 -17.63
C GLU A 81 23.99 -4.19 -16.82
N ILE A 82 23.98 -4.90 -15.71
CA ILE A 82 25.12 -5.13 -14.82
C ILE A 82 25.41 -6.62 -14.81
N LYS A 83 26.66 -6.97 -15.15
CA LYS A 83 27.12 -8.36 -15.18
C LYS A 83 27.44 -8.89 -13.79
N ASP A 84 27.48 -10.21 -13.67
CA ASP A 84 27.90 -10.88 -12.43
C ASP A 84 29.27 -10.34 -11.96
N LYS A 85 29.37 -10.05 -10.66
CA LYS A 85 30.55 -9.52 -9.97
C LYS A 85 30.98 -8.10 -10.41
N GLU A 86 30.24 -7.43 -11.28
CA GLU A 86 30.50 -6.06 -11.63
C GLU A 86 30.13 -5.10 -10.50
N LYS A 87 30.94 -4.07 -10.28
CA LYS A 87 30.69 -3.01 -9.30
C LYS A 87 30.36 -1.72 -10.02
N VAL A 88 29.15 -1.22 -9.82
CA VAL A 88 28.68 0.02 -10.45
C VAL A 88 28.53 1.11 -9.39
N GLY A 89 29.15 2.25 -9.60
CA GLY A 89 29.03 3.43 -8.75
C GLY A 89 28.00 4.41 -9.32
N VAL A 90 27.00 4.80 -8.51
CA VAL A 90 26.01 5.80 -8.87
C VAL A 90 26.37 7.15 -8.26
N THR A 91 26.71 8.13 -9.11
CA THR A 91 27.08 9.49 -8.69
C THR A 91 26.03 10.51 -9.13
N GLY A 92 25.92 11.61 -8.40
CA GLY A 92 24.97 12.68 -8.73
C GLY A 92 24.72 13.62 -7.55
N ARG A 93 24.08 14.75 -7.81
CA ARG A 93 23.71 15.75 -6.80
C ARG A 93 22.65 15.21 -5.83
N THR A 94 22.51 15.85 -4.65
CA THR A 94 21.38 15.59 -3.74
C THR A 94 20.06 15.83 -4.49
N GLY A 95 19.11 14.91 -4.34
CA GLY A 95 17.83 14.98 -5.05
C GLY A 95 17.83 14.45 -6.49
N SER A 96 18.95 13.94 -7.02
CA SER A 96 19.01 13.39 -8.39
C SER A 96 18.40 11.99 -8.58
N GLY A 97 17.75 11.42 -7.56
CA GLY A 97 17.11 10.12 -7.66
C GLY A 97 17.96 8.90 -7.30
N LYS A 98 19.19 9.08 -6.74
CA LYS A 98 20.05 7.94 -6.34
C LYS A 98 19.36 6.98 -5.36
N SER A 99 18.80 7.53 -4.29
CA SER A 99 18.05 6.73 -3.29
C SER A 99 16.80 6.14 -3.87
N SER A 100 16.17 6.82 -4.83
CA SER A 100 14.98 6.31 -5.53
C SER A 100 15.32 5.14 -6.43
N LEU A 101 16.53 5.09 -7.02
CA LEU A 101 16.98 3.93 -7.78
C LEU A 101 17.13 2.70 -6.87
N VAL A 102 17.70 2.87 -5.68
CA VAL A 102 17.78 1.79 -4.69
C VAL A 102 16.40 1.35 -4.24
N ALA A 103 15.48 2.28 -3.97
CA ALA A 103 14.10 1.97 -3.59
C ALA A 103 13.38 1.18 -4.71
N ALA A 104 13.59 1.54 -5.97
CA ALA A 104 13.03 0.82 -7.12
C ALA A 104 13.55 -0.61 -7.23
N LEU A 105 14.83 -0.86 -6.94
CA LEU A 105 15.41 -2.21 -6.91
C LEU A 105 14.80 -3.09 -5.81
N PHE A 106 14.46 -2.48 -4.66
CA PHE A 106 13.74 -3.16 -3.58
C PHE A 106 12.21 -3.17 -3.77
N ARG A 107 11.71 -2.65 -4.90
CA ARG A 107 10.28 -2.50 -5.18
C ARG A 107 9.52 -1.72 -4.09
N MET A 108 10.11 -0.66 -3.58
CA MET A 108 9.55 0.25 -2.57
C MET A 108 9.46 1.68 -3.12
N PRO A 109 8.49 2.12 -3.84
CA PRO A 109 7.27 1.51 -4.38
C PRO A 109 7.52 0.69 -5.65
N GLU A 110 6.46 0.04 -6.18
CA GLU A 110 6.55 -0.76 -7.41
C GLU A 110 6.92 0.13 -8.61
N PRO A 111 8.03 -0.16 -9.30
CA PRO A 111 8.45 0.62 -10.46
C PRO A 111 7.69 0.20 -11.73
N ASP A 112 7.50 1.15 -12.64
CA ASP A 112 7.10 0.85 -14.01
C ASP A 112 8.32 0.31 -14.77
N GLY A 113 8.17 -0.78 -15.54
CA GLY A 113 9.25 -1.39 -16.30
C GLY A 113 9.65 -2.76 -15.80
N GLU A 114 10.79 -3.26 -16.27
CA GLU A 114 11.24 -4.63 -15.99
C GLU A 114 12.53 -4.62 -15.18
N VAL A 115 12.53 -5.35 -14.06
CA VAL A 115 13.70 -5.63 -13.22
C VAL A 115 13.92 -7.14 -13.21
N ARG A 116 15.03 -7.61 -13.76
CA ARG A 116 15.45 -9.02 -13.73
C ARG A 116 16.76 -9.17 -12.97
N LEU A 117 16.80 -10.13 -12.08
CA LEU A 117 17.97 -10.58 -11.32
C LEU A 117 18.45 -11.93 -11.84
#